data_6ce6f200a296346bacf0dfa20006cfd2
#
_entry.id   6ce6f200a296346bacf0dfa20006cfd2
#
_cell.length_a   1.000
_cell.length_b   1.000
_cell.length_c   1.000
_cell.angle_alpha   90.00
_cell.angle_beta   90.00
_cell.angle_gamma   90.00
#
_symmetry.space_group_name_H-M   'P 1'
#
loop_
_entity.id
_entity.type
_entity.pdbx_description
1 polymer ?
#
loop_
_entity_poly.entity_id
_entity_poly.type
_entity_poly.pdbx_seq_one_letter_code
_entity_poly.pdbx_strand_id
1 'polypeptide(L)' 'LTTINKFFENSLNVSETSRQLYIHRNTLVYRLDKLQKSTGLDLRVFEDAITFKIALMVAKYMKYMESLDY' A
#
# COMPACT_ATOMS: atom_id res chain seq x y z
N LEU A 1 0.63 0.13 -7.09
CA LEU A 1 -0.51 0.31 -6.17
C LEU A 1 -1.45 -0.90 -6.07
N THR A 2 -1.47 -1.76 -7.10
CA THR A 2 -2.30 -2.97 -7.07
C THR A 2 -1.93 -3.85 -5.89
N THR A 3 -0.64 -4.07 -5.65
CA THR A 3 -0.15 -4.87 -4.52
C THR A 3 -0.60 -4.27 -3.18
N ILE A 4 -0.46 -2.98 -3.02
CA ILE A 4 -0.82 -2.28 -1.78
C ILE A 4 -2.32 -2.33 -1.54
N ASN A 5 -3.12 -2.10 -2.58
CA ASN A 5 -4.56 -2.16 -2.48
C ASN A 5 -5.05 -3.56 -2.10
N LYS A 6 -4.48 -4.60 -2.70
CA LYS A 6 -4.78 -5.99 -2.33
C LYS A 6 -4.42 -6.28 -0.88
N PHE A 7 -3.29 -5.77 -0.43
CA PHE A 7 -2.86 -5.94 0.96
C PHE A 7 -3.87 -5.32 1.93
N PHE A 8 -4.35 -4.12 1.64
CA PHE A 8 -5.40 -3.49 2.44
C PHE A 8 -6.73 -4.27 2.38
N GLU A 9 -7.13 -4.71 1.20
CA GLU A 9 -8.37 -5.49 1.03
C GLU A 9 -8.33 -6.78 1.85
N ASN A 10 -7.16 -7.38 2.01
CA ASN A 10 -6.96 -8.60 2.77
C ASN A 10 -6.62 -8.34 4.25
N SER A 11 -6.93 -7.17 4.76
CA SER A 11 -6.73 -6.81 6.16
C SER A 11 -5.30 -7.00 6.64
N LEU A 12 -4.34 -6.62 5.80
CA LEU A 12 -2.89 -6.69 6.06
C LEU A 12 -2.38 -8.14 6.23
N ASN A 13 -3.06 -9.09 5.61
CA ASN A 13 -2.64 -10.50 5.64
C ASN A 13 -1.68 -10.78 4.50
N VAL A 14 -0.39 -11.01 4.85
CA VAL A 14 0.66 -11.23 3.87
C VAL A 14 0.42 -12.51 3.06
N SER A 15 0.09 -13.61 3.74
CA SER A 15 -0.09 -14.91 3.08
C SER A 15 -1.25 -14.90 2.09
N GLU A 16 -2.39 -14.35 2.49
CA GLU A 16 -3.56 -14.27 1.63
C GLU A 16 -3.33 -13.35 0.44
N THR A 17 -2.68 -12.21 0.67
CA THR A 17 -2.37 -11.25 -0.40
C THR A 17 -1.44 -11.87 -1.43
N SER A 18 -0.37 -12.52 -0.98
CA SER A 18 0.58 -13.15 -1.90
C SER A 18 -0.08 -14.26 -2.73
N ARG A 19 -0.96 -15.04 -2.11
CA ARG A 19 -1.72 -16.08 -2.80
C ARG A 19 -2.59 -15.48 -3.90
N GLN A 20 -3.33 -14.43 -3.60
CA GLN A 20 -4.21 -13.79 -4.58
C GLN A 20 -3.45 -13.12 -5.72
N LEU A 21 -2.24 -12.64 -5.46
CA LEU A 21 -1.39 -12.00 -6.47
C LEU A 21 -0.51 -12.99 -7.23
N TYR A 22 -0.58 -14.29 -6.90
CA TYR A 22 0.25 -15.34 -7.51
C TYR A 22 1.74 -15.05 -7.38
N ILE A 23 2.15 -14.51 -6.23
CA ILE A 23 3.57 -14.25 -5.94
C ILE A 23 3.98 -15.00 -4.68
N HIS A 24 5.28 -15.27 -4.56
CA HIS A 24 5.82 -15.89 -3.36
C HIS A 24 5.68 -14.91 -2.17
N ARG A 25 5.38 -15.47 -0.98
CA ARG A 25 5.26 -14.69 0.25
C ARG A 25 6.48 -13.79 0.48
N ASN A 26 7.69 -14.33 0.26
CA ASN A 26 8.93 -13.57 0.45
C ASN A 26 9.05 -12.39 -0.51
N THR A 27 8.48 -12.47 -1.70
CA THR A 27 8.44 -11.37 -2.65
C THR A 27 7.59 -10.23 -2.11
N LEU A 28 6.45 -10.55 -1.52
CA LEU A 28 5.60 -9.53 -0.91
C LEU A 28 6.29 -8.88 0.29
N VAL A 29 6.90 -9.68 1.16
CA VAL A 29 7.67 -9.17 2.31
C VAL A 29 8.77 -8.23 1.84
N TYR A 30 9.51 -8.61 0.81
CA TYR A 30 10.56 -7.76 0.25
C TYR A 30 10.01 -6.40 -0.22
N ARG A 31 8.88 -6.41 -0.90
CA ARG A 31 8.24 -5.18 -1.39
C ARG A 31 7.79 -4.28 -0.24
N LEU A 32 7.24 -4.87 0.83
CA LEU A 32 6.83 -4.13 2.02
C LEU A 32 8.04 -3.54 2.76
N ASP A 33 9.14 -4.30 2.86
CA ASP A 33 10.38 -3.81 3.46
C ASP A 33 10.98 -2.66 2.66
N LYS A 34 10.95 -2.76 1.35
CA LYS A 34 11.44 -1.72 0.46
C LYS A 34 10.62 -0.43 0.60
N LEU A 35 9.31 -0.58 0.71
CA LEU A 35 8.41 0.54 0.93
C LEU A 35 8.70 1.22 2.28
N GLN A 36 8.94 0.43 3.32
CA GLN A 36 9.29 0.94 4.64
C GLN A 36 10.58 1.75 4.59
N LYS A 37 11.59 1.28 3.87
CA LYS A 37 12.85 2.01 3.73
C LYS A 37 12.67 3.36 3.03
N SER A 38 11.79 3.43 2.04
CA SER A 38 11.59 4.66 1.27
C SER A 38 10.64 5.64 1.94
N THR A 39 9.66 5.17 2.71
CA THR A 39 8.63 6.03 3.30
C THR A 39 8.71 6.16 4.80
N GLY A 40 9.42 5.26 5.48
CA GLY A 40 9.44 5.17 6.92
C GLY A 40 8.20 4.49 7.51
N LEU A 41 7.27 4.01 6.68
CA LEU A 41 6.02 3.39 7.11
C LEU A 41 6.03 1.89 6.82
N ASP A 42 5.78 1.09 7.86
CA ASP A 42 5.62 -0.36 7.73
C ASP A 42 4.13 -0.69 7.62
N LEU A 43 3.70 -1.08 6.43
CA LEU A 43 2.28 -1.36 6.17
C LEU A 43 1.74 -2.57 6.93
N ARG A 44 2.61 -3.37 7.55
CA ARG A 44 2.20 -4.47 8.42
C ARG A 44 1.79 -3.98 9.81
N VAL A 45 2.16 -2.76 10.17
CA VAL A 45 1.75 -2.08 11.39
C VAL A 45 0.48 -1.28 11.11
N PHE A 46 -0.58 -1.55 11.87
CA PHE A 46 -1.90 -0.98 11.60
C PHE A 46 -1.89 0.55 11.51
N GLU A 47 -1.23 1.21 12.46
CA GLU A 47 -1.18 2.68 12.48
C GLU A 47 -0.45 3.25 11.25
N ASP A 48 0.65 2.60 10.84
CA ASP A 48 1.39 3.01 9.65
C ASP A 48 0.56 2.75 8.38
N ALA A 49 -0.18 1.65 8.34
CA ALA A 49 -1.07 1.34 7.24
C ALA A 49 -2.16 2.40 7.08
N ILE A 50 -2.74 2.86 8.18
CA ILE A 50 -3.74 3.94 8.18
C ILE A 50 -3.11 5.23 7.64
N THR A 51 -1.94 5.60 8.15
CA THR A 51 -1.23 6.79 7.70
C THR A 51 -0.98 6.74 6.19
N PHE A 52 -0.50 5.61 5.69
CA PHE A 52 -0.24 5.42 4.27
C PHE A 52 -1.52 5.51 3.45
N LYS A 53 -2.59 4.89 3.92
CA LYS A 53 -3.90 4.92 3.25
C LYS A 53 -4.42 6.35 3.11
N ILE A 54 -4.33 7.13 4.16
CA ILE A 54 -4.75 8.54 4.16
C ILE A 54 -3.88 9.33 3.17
N ALA A 55 -2.58 9.12 3.18
CA ALA A 55 -1.67 9.79 2.25
C ALA A 55 -2.01 9.47 0.79
N LEU A 56 -2.36 8.22 0.48
CA LEU A 56 -2.80 7.85 -0.87
C LEU A 56 -4.10 8.54 -1.25
N MET A 57 -5.04 8.64 -0.33
CA MET A 57 -6.31 9.33 -0.57
C MET A 57 -6.09 10.81 -0.86
N VAL A 58 -5.22 11.46 -0.07
CA VAL A 58 -4.86 12.87 -0.28
C VAL A 58 -4.18 13.05 -1.63
N ALA A 59 -3.23 12.19 -1.98
CA ALA A 59 -2.52 12.27 -3.25
C ALA A 59 -3.48 12.14 -4.44
N LYS A 60 -4.44 11.21 -4.37
CA LYS A 60 -5.47 11.05 -5.40
C LYS A 60 -6.36 12.29 -5.51
N TYR A 61 -6.74 12.85 -4.38
CA TYR A 61 -7.55 14.05 -4.34
C TYR A 61 -6.82 15.22 -4.98
N MET A 62 -5.56 15.43 -4.64
CA MET A 62 -4.75 16.51 -5.20
C MET A 62 -4.59 16.36 -6.71
N LYS A 63 -4.35 15.12 -7.18
CA LYS A 63 -4.24 14.83 -8.60
C LYS A 63 -5.56 15.13 -9.33
N TYR A 64 -6.69 14.77 -8.72
CA TYR A 64 -8.01 15.09 -9.25
C TYR A 64 -8.21 16.60 -9.36
N MET A 65 -7.85 17.35 -8.33
CA MET A 65 -7.98 18.81 -8.32
C MET A 65 -7.11 19.46 -9.40
N GLU A 66 -5.89 18.95 -9.61
CA GLU A 66 -5.03 19.42 -10.70
C GLU A 66 -5.70 19.23 -12.07
N SER A 67 -6.39 18.12 -12.27
CA SER A 67 -7.08 17.84 -13.53
C SER A 67 -8.27 18.75 -13.77
N LEU A 68 -8.77 19.42 -12.76
CA LEU A 68 -9.85 20.41 -12.87
C LEU A 68 -9.33 21.83 -13.08
N ASP A 69 -8.04 22.03 -13.01
CA ASP A 69 -7.43 23.34 -13.22
C ASP A 69 -7.25 23.57 -14.72
N TYR A 70 -7.86 24.60 -15.20
CA TYR A 70 -7.77 25.00 -16.61
C TYR A 70 -6.92 26.23 -16.74
#